data_51b7e22dce67a422be0f90948b3f6861
#
_entry.id   51b7e22dce67a422be0f90948b3f6861
#
_cell.length_a   1.000
_cell.length_b   1.000
_cell.length_c   1.000
_cell.angle_alpha   90.00
_cell.angle_beta   90.00
_cell.angle_gamma   90.00
#
_symmetry.space_group_name_H-M   'P 1'
#
loop_
_entity.id
_entity.type
_entity.pdbx_description
1 polymer ?
#
loop_
_entity_poly.entity_id
_entity_poly.type
_entity_poly.pdbx_seq_one_letter_code
_entity_poly.pdbx_strand_id
1 'polypeptide(L)'
;MQREITRELVRRLLPGRMAESNKGSYGSVLAAAGSMAYRGAAALCTEGALRGGAGLVYLASVEPVIQLVLSRTPECCACGCRTAANGGIHPQDADALRRWFADRHAVLLAGPGLGESAADVCKALLGRNAPWAGAVLDADALNALAAGKYRGDLPANTILTPHPGEAARLLGLTVPEVQADREGAAVSLAEKYHCVAVLKGHHTLVAAPGGTVWRNETGNAGLAKGGSGDILAGLTAGLLAAGLKQGRTPEDAAVCAVWLHGAAADRCAKRRSMTAMLPGDLFEDLGWILGELER
;
A
#
# COMPACT_ATOMS: atom_id res chain seq x y z
N MET A 1 -21.84 -1.88 -11.92
CA MET A 1 -22.62 -0.86 -11.13
C MET A 1 -21.70 -0.34 -10.04
N GLN A 2 -21.45 0.96 -10.06
CA GLN A 2 -20.57 1.63 -9.10
C GLN A 2 -21.29 1.79 -7.75
N ARG A 3 -20.60 1.51 -6.64
CA ARG A 3 -21.10 1.65 -5.27
C ARG A 3 -20.28 2.69 -4.52
N GLU A 4 -20.93 3.50 -3.71
CA GLU A 4 -20.25 4.49 -2.87
C GLU A 4 -19.68 3.84 -1.60
N ILE A 5 -18.47 4.28 -1.20
CA ILE A 5 -17.86 3.89 0.07
C ILE A 5 -18.37 4.83 1.16
N THR A 6 -19.23 4.31 2.03
CA THR A 6 -19.78 5.08 3.16
C THR A 6 -19.03 4.80 4.47
N ARG A 7 -19.17 5.70 5.44
CA ARG A 7 -18.61 5.54 6.79
C ARG A 7 -19.12 4.25 7.46
N GLU A 8 -20.40 3.95 7.32
CA GLU A 8 -21.03 2.76 7.89
C GLU A 8 -20.50 1.47 7.28
N LEU A 9 -20.23 1.49 5.97
CA LEU A 9 -19.57 0.38 5.29
C LEU A 9 -18.19 0.14 5.89
N VAL A 10 -17.37 1.20 5.96
CA VAL A 10 -16.00 1.12 6.51
C VAL A 10 -16.01 0.61 7.95
N ARG A 11 -16.90 1.11 8.80
CA ARG A 11 -17.05 0.62 10.19
C ARG A 11 -17.30 -0.88 10.27
N ARG A 12 -18.07 -1.46 9.35
CA ARG A 12 -18.35 -2.89 9.29
C ARG A 12 -17.18 -3.73 8.76
N LEU A 13 -16.38 -3.15 7.86
CA LEU A 13 -15.31 -3.86 7.19
C LEU A 13 -13.97 -3.80 7.96
N LEU A 14 -13.78 -2.77 8.80
CA LEU A 14 -12.54 -2.60 9.58
C LEU A 14 -12.25 -3.84 10.44
N PRO A 15 -10.98 -4.28 10.46
CA PRO A 15 -10.54 -5.29 11.42
C PRO A 15 -10.62 -4.74 12.84
N GLY A 16 -11.35 -5.45 13.72
CA GLY A 16 -11.48 -5.05 15.13
C GLY A 16 -10.26 -5.43 15.98
N ARG A 17 -10.07 -4.71 17.10
CA ARG A 17 -9.09 -5.07 18.13
C ARG A 17 -9.78 -5.89 19.23
N MET A 18 -9.32 -7.13 19.46
CA MET A 18 -9.88 -8.01 20.49
C MET A 18 -9.13 -7.82 21.82
N ALA A 19 -9.85 -7.90 22.95
CA ALA A 19 -9.25 -7.74 24.28
C ALA A 19 -8.16 -8.79 24.54
N GLU A 20 -8.43 -10.05 24.18
CA GLU A 20 -7.45 -11.13 24.28
C GLU A 20 -6.74 -11.34 22.97
N SER A 21 -5.73 -10.51 22.70
CA SER A 21 -4.96 -10.58 21.45
C SER A 21 -3.49 -10.22 21.68
N ASN A 22 -2.65 -10.56 20.71
CA ASN A 22 -1.24 -10.23 20.68
C ASN A 22 -0.86 -9.72 19.28
N LYS A 23 0.38 -9.27 19.11
CA LYS A 23 0.86 -8.75 17.82
C LYS A 23 0.68 -9.73 16.65
N GLY A 24 0.74 -11.04 16.88
CA GLY A 24 0.51 -12.06 15.83
C GLY A 24 -0.94 -12.15 15.37
N SER A 25 -1.90 -11.70 16.19
CA SER A 25 -3.33 -11.68 15.86
C SER A 25 -3.68 -10.71 14.72
N TYR A 26 -2.79 -9.75 14.44
CA TYR A 26 -3.02 -8.69 13.44
C TYR A 26 -2.07 -8.78 12.24
N GLY A 27 -1.42 -9.93 12.07
CA GLY A 27 -0.54 -10.17 10.94
C GLY A 27 0.71 -9.32 10.93
N SER A 28 1.51 -9.51 9.88
CA SER A 28 2.75 -8.76 9.70
C SER A 28 2.87 -8.24 8.26
N VAL A 29 3.59 -7.13 8.11
CA VAL A 29 3.94 -6.54 6.81
C VAL A 29 5.45 -6.57 6.66
N LEU A 30 5.94 -7.02 5.50
CA LEU A 30 7.28 -6.72 5.03
C LEU A 30 7.19 -5.58 4.02
N ALA A 31 7.74 -4.43 4.35
CA ALA A 31 7.86 -3.31 3.43
C ALA A 31 9.26 -3.35 2.76
N ALA A 32 9.30 -3.68 1.48
CA ALA A 32 10.48 -3.47 0.63
C ALA A 32 10.36 -2.07 0.02
N ALA A 33 11.01 -1.10 0.62
CA ALA A 33 10.79 0.31 0.30
C ALA A 33 12.03 1.17 0.55
N GLY A 34 12.09 2.30 -0.14
CA GLY A 34 13.16 3.29 0.00
C GLY A 34 14.44 2.92 -0.74
N SER A 35 15.20 3.94 -1.03
CA SER A 35 16.55 3.92 -1.59
C SER A 35 17.29 5.17 -1.14
N MET A 36 18.55 5.31 -1.50
CA MET A 36 19.34 6.51 -1.18
C MET A 36 18.68 7.80 -1.69
N ALA A 37 17.97 7.75 -2.82
CA ALA A 37 17.25 8.88 -3.40
C ALA A 37 15.88 9.13 -2.77
N TYR A 38 15.18 8.08 -2.27
CA TYR A 38 13.78 8.15 -1.84
C TYR A 38 13.58 7.60 -0.43
N ARG A 39 14.34 8.11 0.54
CA ARG A 39 14.32 7.62 1.92
C ARG A 39 12.97 7.86 2.62
N GLY A 40 12.34 9.00 2.33
CA GLY A 40 11.07 9.40 2.96
C GLY A 40 9.89 8.48 2.64
N ALA A 41 9.87 7.87 1.46
CA ALA A 41 8.82 6.94 1.05
C ALA A 41 8.74 5.73 2.01
N ALA A 42 9.90 5.18 2.41
CA ALA A 42 9.96 4.10 3.40
C ALA A 42 9.38 4.51 4.76
N ALA A 43 9.67 5.74 5.23
CA ALA A 43 9.16 6.22 6.51
C ALA A 43 7.63 6.36 6.48
N LEU A 44 7.08 6.94 5.41
CA LEU A 44 5.65 7.15 5.28
C LEU A 44 4.88 5.84 5.11
N CYS A 45 5.37 4.91 4.31
CA CYS A 45 4.65 3.65 4.10
C CYS A 45 4.75 2.70 5.32
N THR A 46 5.87 2.67 6.05
CA THR A 46 5.98 1.84 7.27
C THR A 46 5.11 2.37 8.40
N GLU A 47 5.10 3.67 8.65
CA GLU A 47 4.18 4.28 9.62
C GLU A 47 2.72 4.06 9.18
N GLY A 48 2.41 4.22 7.88
CA GLY A 48 1.10 3.91 7.33
C GLY A 48 0.66 2.47 7.61
N ALA A 49 1.55 1.49 7.48
CA ALA A 49 1.24 0.09 7.77
C ALA A 49 0.97 -0.18 9.26
N LEU A 50 1.73 0.45 10.16
CA LEU A 50 1.47 0.38 11.61
C LEU A 50 0.12 1.01 11.96
N ARG A 51 -0.16 2.21 11.45
CA ARG A 51 -1.44 2.91 11.65
C ARG A 51 -2.63 2.18 11.01
N GLY A 52 -2.38 1.41 9.94
CA GLY A 52 -3.34 0.51 9.31
C GLY A 52 -3.66 -0.76 10.12
N GLY A 53 -3.02 -0.94 11.26
CA GLY A 53 -3.36 -1.97 12.23
C GLY A 53 -2.53 -3.25 12.14
N ALA A 54 -1.47 -3.34 11.33
CA ALA A 54 -0.54 -4.45 11.36
C ALA A 54 0.04 -4.66 12.76
N GLY A 55 0.16 -5.91 13.18
CA GLY A 55 0.75 -6.24 14.48
C GLY A 55 2.28 -6.13 14.50
N LEU A 56 2.92 -6.33 13.35
CA LEU A 56 4.36 -6.18 13.13
C LEU A 56 4.62 -5.60 11.74
N VAL A 57 5.52 -4.63 11.66
CA VAL A 57 6.01 -4.12 10.38
C VAL A 57 7.53 -4.27 10.34
N TYR A 58 8.01 -4.88 9.27
CA TYR A 58 9.43 -5.05 8.97
C TYR A 58 9.79 -4.19 7.76
N LEU A 59 10.81 -3.36 7.88
CA LEU A 59 11.38 -2.62 6.76
C LEU A 59 12.59 -3.35 6.21
N ALA A 60 12.51 -3.80 4.96
CA ALA A 60 13.65 -4.21 4.18
C ALA A 60 14.17 -3.00 3.38
N SER A 61 15.34 -2.53 3.71
CA SER A 61 15.96 -1.39 3.03
C SER A 61 17.47 -1.31 3.30
N VAL A 62 18.11 -0.32 2.69
CA VAL A 62 19.51 0.01 2.94
C VAL A 62 19.69 0.79 4.25
N GLU A 63 20.85 0.65 4.89
CA GLU A 63 21.10 1.18 6.25
C GLU A 63 20.71 2.66 6.45
N PRO A 64 21.05 3.61 5.56
CA PRO A 64 20.68 5.02 5.75
C PRO A 64 19.16 5.28 5.73
N VAL A 65 18.38 4.41 5.07
CA VAL A 65 16.92 4.47 5.08
C VAL A 65 16.40 3.91 6.40
N ILE A 66 16.93 2.78 6.88
CA ILE A 66 16.57 2.16 8.13
C ILE A 66 16.79 3.14 9.30
N GLN A 67 17.95 3.80 9.36
CA GLN A 67 18.24 4.79 10.39
C GLN A 67 17.22 5.94 10.42
N LEU A 68 16.84 6.48 9.25
CA LEU A 68 15.81 7.50 9.16
C LEU A 68 14.45 6.99 9.68
N VAL A 69 14.05 5.79 9.27
CA VAL A 69 12.75 5.23 9.67
C VAL A 69 12.71 4.95 11.17
N LEU A 70 13.72 4.27 11.73
CA LEU A 70 13.74 3.93 13.16
C LEU A 70 13.86 5.16 14.06
N SER A 71 14.43 6.27 13.59
CA SER A 71 14.45 7.52 14.35
C SER A 71 13.07 8.19 14.48
N ARG A 72 12.13 7.85 13.58
CA ARG A 72 10.75 8.39 13.55
C ARG A 72 9.71 7.40 14.03
N THR A 73 9.92 6.13 13.74
CA THR A 73 8.97 5.03 13.96
C THR A 73 9.73 3.84 14.56
N PRO A 74 10.13 3.94 15.85
CA PRO A 74 10.91 2.89 16.51
C PRO A 74 10.16 1.57 16.67
N GLU A 75 8.84 1.55 16.45
CA GLU A 75 8.00 0.35 16.46
C GLU A 75 8.25 -0.55 15.25
N CYS A 76 8.92 -0.04 14.19
CA CYS A 76 9.26 -0.81 13.00
C CYS A 76 10.47 -1.70 13.27
N CYS A 77 10.43 -2.95 12.79
CA CYS A 77 11.57 -3.86 12.79
C CYS A 77 12.39 -3.65 11.51
N ALA A 78 13.72 -3.78 11.58
CA ALA A 78 14.59 -3.62 10.41
C ALA A 78 15.08 -4.96 9.86
N CYS A 79 15.10 -5.06 8.53
CA CYS A 79 15.78 -6.10 7.75
C CYS A 79 16.83 -5.41 6.87
N GLY A 80 18.06 -5.29 7.36
CA GLY A 80 19.15 -4.61 6.67
C GLY A 80 19.52 -5.32 5.37
N CYS A 81 19.55 -4.55 4.28
CA CYS A 81 19.96 -5.02 2.95
C CYS A 81 21.22 -4.29 2.51
N ARG A 82 22.06 -4.97 1.75
CA ARG A 82 23.21 -4.35 1.08
C ARG A 82 22.75 -3.30 0.08
N THR A 83 23.53 -2.25 -0.05
CA THR A 83 23.27 -1.20 -1.04
C THR A 83 23.77 -1.66 -2.41
N ALA A 84 22.90 -1.66 -3.40
CA ALA A 84 23.26 -1.86 -4.80
C ALA A 84 23.95 -0.60 -5.37
N ALA A 85 24.60 -0.72 -6.52
CA ALA A 85 25.32 0.39 -7.16
C ALA A 85 24.41 1.59 -7.48
N ASN A 86 23.12 1.37 -7.71
CA ASN A 86 22.11 2.41 -7.93
C ASN A 86 21.53 3.01 -6.62
N GLY A 87 22.07 2.66 -5.46
CA GLY A 87 21.64 3.16 -4.16
C GLY A 87 20.38 2.50 -3.59
N GLY A 88 19.85 1.47 -4.23
CA GLY A 88 18.70 0.70 -3.77
C GLY A 88 19.08 -0.60 -3.08
N ILE A 89 18.07 -1.45 -2.81
CA ILE A 89 18.24 -2.78 -2.22
C ILE A 89 18.98 -3.69 -3.20
N HIS A 90 19.96 -4.44 -2.71
CA HIS A 90 20.65 -5.44 -3.51
C HIS A 90 19.74 -6.67 -3.75
N PRO A 91 19.53 -7.12 -5.00
CA PRO A 91 18.54 -8.16 -5.31
C PRO A 91 18.76 -9.50 -4.60
N GLN A 92 20.01 -9.90 -4.34
CA GLN A 92 20.31 -11.14 -3.63
C GLN A 92 19.80 -11.16 -2.19
N ASP A 93 19.61 -10.00 -1.56
CA ASP A 93 19.05 -9.93 -0.20
C ASP A 93 17.54 -10.19 -0.21
N ALA A 94 16.86 -9.90 -1.32
CA ALA A 94 15.45 -10.21 -1.50
C ALA A 94 15.16 -11.72 -1.42
N ASP A 95 16.04 -12.57 -1.95
CA ASP A 95 15.91 -14.04 -1.81
C ASP A 95 16.08 -14.51 -0.36
N ALA A 96 16.99 -13.88 0.40
CA ALA A 96 17.16 -14.17 1.82
C ALA A 96 15.91 -13.77 2.61
N LEU A 97 15.31 -12.63 2.30
CA LEU A 97 14.04 -12.18 2.89
C LEU A 97 12.91 -13.17 2.61
N ARG A 98 12.76 -13.66 1.39
CA ARG A 98 11.75 -14.70 1.06
C ARG A 98 11.88 -15.93 1.96
N ARG A 99 13.08 -16.44 2.12
CA ARG A 99 13.33 -17.61 2.98
C ARG A 99 13.01 -17.31 4.43
N TRP A 100 13.39 -16.13 4.92
CA TRP A 100 13.14 -15.76 6.32
C TRP A 100 11.65 -15.56 6.62
N PHE A 101 10.87 -15.15 5.60
CA PHE A 101 9.41 -14.96 5.73
C PHE A 101 8.59 -16.20 5.35
N ALA A 102 9.20 -17.33 4.97
CA ALA A 102 8.50 -18.50 4.42
C ALA A 102 7.32 -18.98 5.28
N ASP A 103 7.49 -19.01 6.60
CA ASP A 103 6.47 -19.50 7.55
C ASP A 103 5.74 -18.37 8.29
N ARG A 104 5.92 -17.11 7.88
CA ARG A 104 5.39 -15.95 8.61
C ARG A 104 4.06 -15.45 8.08
N HIS A 105 3.63 -15.91 6.90
CA HIS A 105 2.41 -15.46 6.24
C HIS A 105 2.25 -13.93 6.24
N ALA A 106 3.33 -13.22 5.95
CA ALA A 106 3.34 -11.76 5.92
C ALA A 106 2.72 -11.23 4.63
N VAL A 107 2.17 -10.02 4.70
CA VAL A 107 1.83 -9.23 3.53
C VAL A 107 3.08 -8.51 3.04
N LEU A 108 3.36 -8.59 1.74
CA LEU A 108 4.42 -7.81 1.10
C LEU A 108 3.89 -6.44 0.69
N LEU A 109 4.55 -5.38 1.13
CA LEU A 109 4.44 -4.05 0.53
C LEU A 109 5.69 -3.79 -0.28
N ALA A 110 5.58 -3.55 -1.59
CA ALA A 110 6.73 -3.30 -2.45
C ALA A 110 6.49 -2.13 -3.40
N GLY A 111 7.52 -1.31 -3.59
CA GLY A 111 7.52 -0.26 -4.60
C GLY A 111 7.82 1.14 -4.11
N PRO A 112 7.26 1.64 -2.99
CA PRO A 112 7.51 2.99 -2.55
C PRO A 112 9.00 3.31 -2.46
N GLY A 113 9.50 4.18 -3.35
CA GLY A 113 10.88 4.65 -3.36
C GLY A 113 11.97 3.61 -3.62
N LEU A 114 11.67 2.47 -4.24
CA LEU A 114 12.69 1.46 -4.61
C LEU A 114 13.65 1.96 -5.71
N GLY A 115 13.21 2.92 -6.53
CA GLY A 115 13.98 3.43 -7.63
C GLY A 115 14.35 2.35 -8.65
N GLU A 116 15.56 2.45 -9.21
CA GLU A 116 16.03 1.54 -10.26
C GLU A 116 16.18 0.07 -9.81
N SER A 117 16.26 -0.19 -8.50
CA SER A 117 16.34 -1.57 -7.99
C SER A 117 15.00 -2.32 -8.04
N ALA A 118 13.89 -1.62 -8.26
CA ALA A 118 12.53 -2.17 -8.18
C ALA A 118 12.33 -3.43 -9.04
N ALA A 119 12.84 -3.43 -10.27
CA ALA A 119 12.66 -4.55 -11.19
C ALA A 119 13.23 -5.86 -10.65
N ASP A 120 14.48 -5.83 -10.20
CA ASP A 120 15.19 -7.01 -9.73
C ASP A 120 14.72 -7.43 -8.33
N VAL A 121 14.45 -6.45 -7.45
CA VAL A 121 13.90 -6.71 -6.11
C VAL A 121 12.52 -7.33 -6.20
N CYS A 122 11.61 -6.76 -7.00
CA CYS A 122 10.27 -7.32 -7.18
C CYS A 122 10.31 -8.71 -7.84
N LYS A 123 11.17 -8.92 -8.84
CA LYS A 123 11.36 -10.23 -9.45
C LYS A 123 11.79 -11.28 -8.43
N ALA A 124 12.70 -10.93 -7.53
CA ALA A 124 13.17 -11.84 -6.48
C ALA A 124 12.09 -12.07 -5.42
N LEU A 125 11.39 -11.03 -4.93
CA LEU A 125 10.36 -11.15 -3.89
C LEU A 125 9.08 -11.83 -4.38
N LEU A 126 8.65 -11.56 -5.63
CA LEU A 126 7.40 -12.05 -6.23
C LEU A 126 7.59 -13.28 -7.11
N GLY A 127 8.78 -13.88 -7.11
CA GLY A 127 9.06 -15.10 -7.88
C GLY A 127 8.15 -16.27 -7.49
N ARG A 128 8.17 -17.30 -8.32
CA ARG A 128 7.35 -18.51 -8.15
C ARG A 128 7.38 -19.02 -6.71
N ASN A 129 6.23 -19.40 -6.18
CA ASN A 129 6.06 -19.88 -4.79
C ASN A 129 6.47 -18.83 -3.74
N ALA A 130 6.22 -17.54 -4.00
CA ALA A 130 6.43 -16.49 -3.02
C ALA A 130 5.57 -16.74 -1.77
N PRO A 131 6.11 -16.57 -0.55
CA PRO A 131 5.46 -17.02 0.69
C PRO A 131 4.45 -15.99 1.25
N TRP A 132 4.08 -15.00 0.45
CA TRP A 132 3.27 -13.88 0.94
C TRP A 132 1.80 -14.27 1.05
N ALA A 133 1.16 -13.94 2.17
CA ALA A 133 -0.28 -14.07 2.37
C ALA A 133 -1.08 -13.13 1.44
N GLY A 134 -0.45 -12.05 1.03
CA GLY A 134 -0.96 -11.05 0.09
C GLY A 134 0.13 -10.07 -0.27
N ALA A 135 -0.15 -9.14 -1.20
CA ALA A 135 0.80 -8.11 -1.59
C ALA A 135 0.09 -6.76 -1.86
N VAL A 136 0.78 -5.67 -1.56
CA VAL A 136 0.43 -4.33 -2.03
C VAL A 136 1.57 -3.82 -2.89
N LEU A 137 1.29 -3.52 -4.16
CA LEU A 137 2.27 -3.03 -5.12
C LEU A 137 1.93 -1.60 -5.51
N ASP A 138 2.89 -0.70 -5.36
CA ASP A 138 2.76 0.74 -5.66
C ASP A 138 3.98 1.26 -6.40
N ALA A 139 3.88 2.41 -7.01
CA ALA A 139 4.99 3.21 -7.56
C ALA A 139 5.95 2.38 -8.45
N ASP A 140 7.22 2.25 -8.02
CA ASP A 140 8.26 1.61 -8.83
C ASP A 140 8.00 0.12 -9.08
N ALA A 141 7.30 -0.58 -8.18
CA ALA A 141 6.86 -1.95 -8.42
C ALA A 141 5.85 -2.03 -9.57
N LEU A 142 4.90 -1.09 -9.64
CA LEU A 142 3.94 -1.01 -10.75
C LEU A 142 4.61 -0.68 -12.08
N ASN A 143 5.60 0.21 -12.06
CA ASN A 143 6.39 0.54 -13.24
C ASN A 143 7.18 -0.66 -13.76
N ALA A 144 7.78 -1.43 -12.86
CA ALA A 144 8.51 -2.66 -13.22
C ALA A 144 7.56 -3.75 -13.74
N LEU A 145 6.35 -3.87 -13.17
CA LEU A 145 5.30 -4.78 -13.64
C LEU A 145 4.84 -4.40 -15.06
N ALA A 146 4.55 -3.11 -15.30
CA ALA A 146 4.15 -2.60 -16.59
C ALA A 146 5.20 -2.83 -17.68
N ALA A 147 6.48 -2.70 -17.33
CA ALA A 147 7.61 -2.96 -18.22
C ALA A 147 7.89 -4.47 -18.45
N GLY A 148 7.10 -5.36 -17.84
CA GLY A 148 7.28 -6.82 -17.96
C GLY A 148 8.58 -7.34 -17.35
N LYS A 149 9.18 -6.59 -16.42
CA LYS A 149 10.47 -6.94 -15.80
C LYS A 149 10.36 -8.14 -14.84
N TYR A 150 9.20 -8.36 -14.28
CA TYR A 150 8.85 -9.62 -13.62
C TYR A 150 7.49 -10.09 -14.14
N ARG A 151 7.41 -11.37 -14.40
CA ARG A 151 6.21 -12.05 -14.89
C ARG A 151 5.99 -13.26 -13.99
N GLY A 152 4.76 -13.55 -13.71
CA GLY A 152 4.32 -14.68 -12.90
C GLY A 152 2.98 -14.36 -12.29
N ASP A 153 2.36 -15.33 -11.69
CA ASP A 153 1.14 -15.12 -10.92
C ASP A 153 1.51 -14.27 -9.69
N LEU A 154 0.83 -13.13 -9.55
CA LEU A 154 0.94 -12.34 -8.33
C LEU A 154 0.40 -13.17 -7.16
N PRO A 155 0.89 -12.95 -5.93
CA PRO A 155 0.32 -13.61 -4.76
C PRO A 155 -1.20 -13.45 -4.72
N ALA A 156 -1.91 -14.48 -4.24
CA ALA A 156 -3.31 -14.31 -3.88
C ALA A 156 -3.45 -13.10 -2.94
N ASN A 157 -4.58 -12.43 -2.94
CA ASN A 157 -4.80 -11.24 -2.12
C ASN A 157 -3.88 -10.05 -2.48
N THR A 158 -3.52 -9.89 -3.77
CA THR A 158 -2.76 -8.73 -4.23
C THR A 158 -3.68 -7.51 -4.44
N ILE A 159 -3.17 -6.33 -4.06
CA ILE A 159 -3.76 -5.02 -4.31
C ILE A 159 -2.74 -4.18 -5.08
N LEU A 160 -3.16 -3.61 -6.21
CA LEU A 160 -2.38 -2.62 -6.98
C LEU A 160 -2.94 -1.23 -6.69
N THR A 161 -2.06 -0.23 -6.50
CA THR A 161 -2.49 1.14 -6.17
C THR A 161 -2.04 2.16 -7.21
N PRO A 162 -2.34 1.98 -8.52
CA PRO A 162 -1.85 2.87 -9.56
C PRO A 162 -2.50 4.26 -9.53
N HIS A 163 -1.72 5.31 -9.78
CA HIS A 163 -2.24 6.58 -10.27
C HIS A 163 -2.52 6.48 -11.78
N PRO A 164 -3.24 7.44 -12.42
CA PRO A 164 -3.62 7.32 -13.84
C PRO A 164 -2.45 7.07 -14.79
N GLY A 165 -1.27 7.63 -14.51
CA GLY A 165 -0.08 7.40 -15.35
C GLY A 165 0.49 5.98 -15.23
N GLU A 166 0.45 5.38 -14.03
CA GLU A 166 0.82 3.96 -13.81
C GLU A 166 -0.21 3.03 -14.42
N ALA A 167 -1.50 3.35 -14.27
CA ALA A 167 -2.60 2.59 -14.88
C ALA A 167 -2.48 2.57 -16.41
N ALA A 168 -2.17 3.71 -17.03
CA ALA A 168 -1.94 3.82 -18.46
C ALA A 168 -0.81 2.88 -18.92
N ARG A 169 0.34 2.87 -18.22
CA ARG A 169 1.45 1.96 -18.52
C ARG A 169 1.08 0.49 -18.34
N LEU A 170 0.36 0.16 -17.28
CA LEU A 170 -0.09 -1.21 -16.98
C LEU A 170 -1.06 -1.74 -18.04
N LEU A 171 -1.93 -0.89 -18.58
CA LEU A 171 -2.94 -1.27 -19.57
C LEU A 171 -2.44 -1.11 -21.03
N GLY A 172 -1.34 -0.39 -21.26
CA GLY A 172 -0.90 -0.01 -22.61
C GLY A 172 -1.78 1.08 -23.23
N LEU A 173 -2.34 1.95 -22.39
CA LEU A 173 -3.19 3.09 -22.76
C LEU A 173 -2.45 4.41 -22.54
N THR A 174 -3.04 5.50 -23.00
CA THR A 174 -2.65 6.86 -22.64
C THR A 174 -3.38 7.35 -21.38
N VAL A 175 -2.82 8.36 -20.71
CA VAL A 175 -3.48 8.96 -19.54
C VAL A 175 -4.86 9.54 -19.86
N PRO A 176 -5.06 10.27 -21.01
CA PRO A 176 -6.38 10.72 -21.43
C PRO A 176 -7.41 9.59 -21.59
N GLU A 177 -7.02 8.44 -22.17
CA GLU A 177 -7.91 7.27 -22.31
C GLU A 177 -8.32 6.71 -20.94
N VAL A 178 -7.37 6.56 -20.01
CA VAL A 178 -7.69 6.15 -18.63
C VAL A 178 -8.63 7.14 -17.95
N GLN A 179 -8.44 8.44 -18.14
CA GLN A 179 -9.29 9.46 -17.53
C GLN A 179 -10.68 9.56 -18.17
N ALA A 180 -10.81 9.23 -19.45
CA ALA A 180 -12.09 9.22 -20.16
C ALA A 180 -13.02 8.09 -19.67
N ASP A 181 -12.45 6.94 -19.29
CA ASP A 181 -13.19 5.80 -18.72
C ASP A 181 -12.43 5.19 -17.54
N ARG A 182 -12.49 5.88 -16.39
CA ARG A 182 -11.81 5.44 -15.17
C ARG A 182 -12.39 4.14 -14.60
N GLU A 183 -13.72 3.93 -14.74
CA GLU A 183 -14.39 2.70 -14.27
C GLU A 183 -13.92 1.49 -15.11
N GLY A 184 -13.97 1.60 -16.44
CA GLY A 184 -13.47 0.57 -17.33
C GLY A 184 -11.98 0.29 -17.14
N ALA A 185 -11.15 1.32 -16.92
CA ALA A 185 -9.74 1.15 -16.65
C ALA A 185 -9.48 0.41 -15.32
N ALA A 186 -10.21 0.74 -14.25
CA ALA A 186 -10.08 0.06 -12.96
C ALA A 186 -10.49 -1.42 -13.04
N VAL A 187 -11.60 -1.72 -13.71
CA VAL A 187 -12.04 -3.11 -13.97
C VAL A 187 -11.01 -3.87 -14.81
N SER A 188 -10.51 -3.25 -15.89
CA SER A 188 -9.50 -3.87 -16.76
C SER A 188 -8.21 -4.20 -16.01
N LEU A 189 -7.79 -3.35 -15.07
CA LEU A 189 -6.65 -3.64 -14.20
C LEU A 189 -6.92 -4.86 -13.31
N ALA A 190 -8.09 -4.90 -12.66
CA ALA A 190 -8.46 -5.98 -11.76
C ALA A 190 -8.52 -7.33 -12.48
N GLU A 191 -9.14 -7.37 -13.66
CA GLU A 191 -9.26 -8.58 -14.49
C GLU A 191 -7.90 -9.02 -15.06
N LYS A 192 -7.11 -8.07 -15.61
CA LYS A 192 -5.82 -8.39 -16.24
C LYS A 192 -4.82 -9.01 -15.26
N TYR A 193 -4.81 -8.54 -14.01
CA TYR A 193 -3.86 -8.99 -13.00
C TYR A 193 -4.48 -9.90 -11.95
N HIS A 194 -5.76 -10.25 -12.08
CA HIS A 194 -6.52 -11.08 -11.12
C HIS A 194 -6.36 -10.60 -9.66
N CYS A 195 -6.50 -9.30 -9.43
CA CYS A 195 -6.25 -8.65 -8.16
C CYS A 195 -7.20 -7.47 -7.91
N VAL A 196 -7.15 -6.90 -6.71
CA VAL A 196 -7.86 -5.65 -6.44
C VAL A 196 -7.04 -4.48 -7.00
N ALA A 197 -7.69 -3.57 -7.72
CA ALA A 197 -7.09 -2.37 -8.28
C ALA A 197 -7.64 -1.12 -7.60
N VAL A 198 -6.76 -0.28 -7.06
CA VAL A 198 -7.06 1.04 -6.49
C VAL A 198 -6.60 2.10 -7.48
N LEU A 199 -7.47 2.58 -8.35
CA LEU A 199 -7.15 3.65 -9.30
C LEU A 199 -7.23 5.01 -8.62
N LYS A 200 -6.05 5.51 -8.20
CA LYS A 200 -5.90 6.79 -7.48
C LYS A 200 -6.38 7.99 -8.30
N GLY A 201 -6.82 9.04 -7.61
CA GLY A 201 -7.22 10.33 -8.20
C GLY A 201 -8.42 10.92 -7.49
N HIS A 202 -8.97 12.02 -8.02
CA HIS A 202 -10.25 12.55 -7.54
C HIS A 202 -11.32 11.47 -7.71
N HIS A 203 -12.06 11.16 -6.65
CA HIS A 203 -12.93 9.99 -6.56
C HIS A 203 -12.17 8.69 -6.89
N THR A 204 -11.23 8.33 -6.03
CA THR A 204 -10.48 7.05 -6.15
C THR A 204 -11.44 5.88 -6.30
N LEU A 205 -11.15 4.99 -7.25
CA LEU A 205 -11.94 3.79 -7.51
C LEU A 205 -11.23 2.55 -6.98
N VAL A 206 -12.01 1.64 -6.39
CA VAL A 206 -11.55 0.30 -6.02
C VAL A 206 -12.33 -0.70 -6.85
N ALA A 207 -11.63 -1.50 -7.64
CA ALA A 207 -12.23 -2.57 -8.45
C ALA A 207 -11.68 -3.93 -8.02
N ALA A 208 -12.57 -4.90 -7.88
CA ALA A 208 -12.23 -6.30 -7.64
C ALA A 208 -12.50 -7.15 -8.89
N PRO A 209 -11.85 -8.31 -9.05
CA PRO A 209 -12.22 -9.28 -10.08
C PRO A 209 -13.71 -9.65 -9.96
N GLY A 210 -14.40 -9.75 -11.10
CA GLY A 210 -15.85 -9.97 -11.12
C GLY A 210 -16.68 -8.70 -11.22
N GLY A 211 -16.05 -7.53 -11.39
CA GLY A 211 -16.71 -6.30 -11.81
C GLY A 211 -17.37 -5.44 -10.73
N THR A 212 -17.12 -5.71 -9.44
CA THR A 212 -17.52 -4.77 -8.38
C THR A 212 -16.60 -3.54 -8.41
N VAL A 213 -17.20 -2.35 -8.45
CA VAL A 213 -16.47 -1.08 -8.40
C VAL A 213 -17.01 -0.21 -7.27
N TRP A 214 -16.11 0.23 -6.40
CA TRP A 214 -16.38 1.17 -5.32
C TRP A 214 -15.81 2.53 -5.64
N ARG A 215 -16.55 3.59 -5.34
CA ARG A 215 -16.13 4.97 -5.49
C ARG A 215 -15.98 5.65 -4.13
N ASN A 216 -14.81 6.24 -3.92
CA ASN A 216 -14.50 6.98 -2.71
C ASN A 216 -14.77 8.47 -2.91
N GLU A 217 -15.57 9.05 -2.02
CA GLU A 217 -15.94 10.48 -2.03
C GLU A 217 -15.09 11.32 -1.06
N THR A 218 -14.31 10.69 -0.19
CA THR A 218 -13.45 11.41 0.76
C THR A 218 -12.13 11.84 0.13
N GLY A 219 -11.52 12.87 0.68
CA GLY A 219 -10.24 13.41 0.25
C GLY A 219 -10.36 14.75 -0.48
N ASN A 220 -9.26 15.46 -0.56
CA ASN A 220 -9.20 16.79 -1.14
C ASN A 220 -7.88 17.03 -1.88
N ALA A 221 -7.78 18.19 -2.55
CA ALA A 221 -6.62 18.57 -3.36
C ALA A 221 -5.30 18.71 -2.55
N GLY A 222 -5.35 18.79 -1.24
CA GLY A 222 -4.16 18.78 -0.37
C GLY A 222 -3.36 17.48 -0.45
N LEU A 223 -3.99 16.37 -0.90
CA LEU A 223 -3.32 15.10 -1.18
C LEU A 223 -2.45 15.12 -2.45
N ALA A 224 -2.51 16.16 -3.27
CA ALA A 224 -1.66 16.31 -4.46
C ALA A 224 -0.22 16.70 -4.07
N LYS A 225 0.41 15.90 -3.23
CA LYS A 225 1.79 16.04 -2.74
C LYS A 225 2.53 14.71 -2.72
N GLY A 226 3.84 14.77 -2.93
CA GLY A 226 4.71 13.60 -2.78
C GLY A 226 4.59 12.99 -1.37
N GLY A 227 4.45 11.68 -1.28
CA GLY A 227 4.27 10.97 -0.02
C GLY A 227 2.83 10.54 0.30
N SER A 228 1.81 11.17 -0.31
CA SER A 228 0.40 10.78 -0.07
C SER A 228 0.12 9.34 -0.52
N GLY A 229 0.68 8.93 -1.68
CA GLY A 229 0.58 7.56 -2.18
C GLY A 229 1.28 6.55 -1.27
N ASP A 230 2.46 6.91 -0.73
CA ASP A 230 3.22 6.03 0.15
C ASP A 230 2.43 5.71 1.44
N ILE A 231 1.73 6.71 2.01
CA ILE A 231 0.84 6.51 3.17
C ILE A 231 -0.32 5.60 2.80
N LEU A 232 -0.98 5.82 1.66
CA LEU A 232 -2.08 4.97 1.21
C LEU A 232 -1.63 3.53 1.02
N ALA A 233 -0.49 3.31 0.37
CA ALA A 233 0.07 1.98 0.16
C ALA A 233 0.39 1.27 1.50
N GLY A 234 1.00 1.99 2.44
CA GLY A 234 1.26 1.49 3.80
C GLY A 234 -0.01 1.14 4.54
N LEU A 235 -0.97 2.07 4.59
CA LEU A 235 -2.27 1.88 5.24
C LEU A 235 -3.01 0.66 4.66
N THR A 236 -2.99 0.51 3.33
CA THR A 236 -3.57 -0.64 2.64
C THR A 236 -2.92 -1.95 3.06
N ALA A 237 -1.57 -1.98 3.16
CA ALA A 237 -0.85 -3.17 3.57
C ALA A 237 -1.13 -3.56 5.04
N GLY A 238 -1.22 -2.58 5.94
CA GLY A 238 -1.57 -2.80 7.35
C GLY A 238 -2.98 -3.36 7.51
N LEU A 239 -3.95 -2.75 6.85
CA LEU A 239 -5.35 -3.22 6.84
C LEU A 239 -5.49 -4.61 6.22
N LEU A 240 -4.74 -4.89 5.13
CA LEU A 240 -4.72 -6.21 4.52
C LEU A 240 -4.16 -7.26 5.49
N ALA A 241 -3.03 -6.97 6.14
CA ALA A 241 -2.41 -7.90 7.09
C ALA A 241 -3.31 -8.22 8.27
N ALA A 242 -3.92 -7.20 8.88
CA ALA A 242 -4.85 -7.38 10.00
C ALA A 242 -6.16 -8.04 9.56
N GLY A 243 -6.67 -7.65 8.39
CA GLY A 243 -7.92 -8.14 7.83
C GLY A 243 -7.88 -9.62 7.46
N LEU A 244 -6.82 -10.09 6.81
CA LEU A 244 -6.65 -11.50 6.45
C LEU A 244 -6.66 -12.42 7.68
N LYS A 245 -6.15 -11.96 8.84
CA LYS A 245 -6.23 -12.71 10.10
C LYS A 245 -7.65 -12.82 10.66
N GLN A 246 -8.56 -11.99 10.19
CA GLN A 246 -9.96 -11.93 10.63
C GLN A 246 -10.94 -12.31 9.51
N GLY A 247 -10.47 -12.97 8.44
CA GLY A 247 -11.30 -13.44 7.32
C GLY A 247 -11.83 -12.33 6.42
N ARG A 248 -11.21 -11.13 6.45
CA ARG A 248 -11.52 -10.04 5.53
C ARG A 248 -10.83 -10.24 4.19
N THR A 249 -11.40 -9.65 3.16
CA THR A 249 -10.90 -9.74 1.78
C THR A 249 -9.92 -8.61 1.45
N PRO A 250 -9.11 -8.74 0.38
CA PRO A 250 -8.31 -7.62 -0.14
C PRO A 250 -9.18 -6.42 -0.55
N GLU A 251 -10.38 -6.66 -1.05
CA GLU A 251 -11.34 -5.62 -1.41
C GLU A 251 -11.76 -4.81 -0.16
N ASP A 252 -12.06 -5.49 0.96
CA ASP A 252 -12.39 -4.84 2.23
C ASP A 252 -11.25 -3.93 2.71
N ALA A 253 -10.01 -4.42 2.63
CA ALA A 253 -8.83 -3.65 3.02
C ALA A 253 -8.63 -2.41 2.15
N ALA A 254 -8.78 -2.55 0.82
CA ALA A 254 -8.65 -1.44 -0.13
C ALA A 254 -9.75 -0.38 0.07
N VAL A 255 -11.00 -0.81 0.23
CA VAL A 255 -12.16 0.06 0.51
C VAL A 255 -11.95 0.86 1.79
N CYS A 256 -11.54 0.21 2.88
CA CYS A 256 -11.22 0.90 4.13
C CYS A 256 -10.05 1.87 3.98
N ALA A 257 -8.98 1.46 3.31
CA ALA A 257 -7.78 2.27 3.16
C ALA A 257 -8.04 3.58 2.40
N VAL A 258 -8.72 3.52 1.26
CA VAL A 258 -8.98 4.72 0.46
C VAL A 258 -9.91 5.71 1.17
N TRP A 259 -10.92 5.19 1.87
CA TRP A 259 -11.83 6.04 2.64
C TRP A 259 -11.12 6.69 3.83
N LEU A 260 -10.39 5.94 4.63
CA LEU A 260 -9.64 6.43 5.79
C LEU A 260 -8.60 7.46 5.39
N HIS A 261 -7.85 7.22 4.33
CA HIS A 261 -6.84 8.13 3.81
C HIS A 261 -7.47 9.47 3.37
N GLY A 262 -8.59 9.42 2.64
CA GLY A 262 -9.31 10.61 2.22
C GLY A 262 -9.95 11.37 3.40
N ALA A 263 -10.62 10.65 4.31
CA ALA A 263 -11.25 11.25 5.48
C ALA A 263 -10.23 11.92 6.41
N ALA A 264 -9.03 11.31 6.57
CA ALA A 264 -7.93 11.92 7.31
C ALA A 264 -7.45 13.21 6.64
N ALA A 265 -7.35 13.23 5.31
CA ALA A 265 -6.99 14.44 4.57
C ALA A 265 -8.03 15.54 4.72
N ASP A 266 -9.33 15.21 4.71
CA ASP A 266 -10.41 16.19 4.89
C ASP A 266 -10.41 16.79 6.30
N ARG A 267 -10.12 15.97 7.32
CA ARG A 267 -9.96 16.44 8.69
C ARG A 267 -8.70 17.31 8.83
N CYS A 268 -7.59 16.86 8.25
CA CYS A 268 -6.32 17.60 8.26
C CYS A 268 -6.45 18.98 7.59
N ALA A 269 -7.12 19.04 6.44
CA ALA A 269 -7.33 20.30 5.71
C ALA A 269 -8.12 21.34 6.52
N LYS A 270 -9.07 20.91 7.36
CA LYS A 270 -9.82 21.79 8.27
C LYS A 270 -8.92 22.36 9.38
N ARG A 271 -7.91 21.63 9.80
CA ARG A 271 -6.99 22.01 10.87
C ARG A 271 -5.80 22.83 10.34
N ARG A 272 -5.30 22.53 9.14
CA ARG A 272 -4.06 23.09 8.59
C ARG A 272 -4.21 23.88 7.29
N SER A 273 -5.27 23.74 6.55
CA SER A 273 -5.51 24.10 5.16
C SER A 273 -4.93 23.07 4.15
N MET A 274 -5.56 22.99 2.97
CA MET A 274 -5.11 22.10 1.88
C MET A 274 -3.69 22.41 1.39
N THR A 275 -3.31 23.69 1.40
CA THR A 275 -1.97 24.10 0.95
C THR A 275 -0.89 23.74 1.96
N ALA A 276 -1.14 23.89 3.26
CA ALA A 276 -0.12 23.71 4.30
C ALA A 276 -0.01 22.29 4.83
N MET A 277 -1.06 21.45 4.67
CA MET A 277 -1.01 20.06 5.12
C MET A 277 0.11 19.27 4.43
N LEU A 278 0.82 18.46 5.18
CA LEU A 278 1.79 17.50 4.68
C LEU A 278 1.20 16.08 4.80
N PRO A 279 1.60 15.13 3.95
CA PRO A 279 1.14 13.75 4.09
C PRO A 279 1.31 13.17 5.50
N GLY A 280 2.44 13.41 6.15
CA GLY A 280 2.68 12.95 7.52
C GLY A 280 1.73 13.51 8.58
N ASP A 281 1.07 14.64 8.33
CA ASP A 281 0.06 15.20 9.24
C ASP A 281 -1.21 14.33 9.34
N LEU A 282 -1.46 13.49 8.31
CA LEU A 282 -2.62 12.61 8.25
C LEU A 282 -2.61 11.54 9.35
N PHE A 283 -1.44 11.17 9.86
CA PHE A 283 -1.35 10.11 10.87
C PHE A 283 -2.06 10.46 12.18
N GLU A 284 -2.03 11.74 12.57
CA GLU A 284 -2.80 12.22 13.72
C GLU A 284 -4.31 12.10 13.46
N ASP A 285 -4.75 12.58 12.30
CA ASP A 285 -6.16 12.59 11.92
C ASP A 285 -6.71 11.16 11.69
N LEU A 286 -5.89 10.23 11.19
CA LEU A 286 -6.21 8.80 11.12
C LEU A 286 -6.52 8.23 12.51
N GLY A 287 -5.71 8.54 13.51
CA GLY A 287 -5.92 8.07 14.88
C GLY A 287 -7.28 8.54 15.45
N TRP A 288 -7.66 9.79 15.20
CA TRP A 288 -8.95 10.32 15.61
C TRP A 288 -10.13 9.63 14.91
N ILE A 289 -10.03 9.43 13.58
CA ILE A 289 -11.09 8.79 12.79
C ILE A 289 -11.28 7.33 13.20
N LEU A 290 -10.20 6.58 13.36
CA LEU A 290 -10.26 5.19 13.82
C LEU A 290 -10.90 5.11 15.21
N GLY A 291 -10.50 5.97 16.15
CA GLY A 291 -11.12 6.02 17.48
C GLY A 291 -12.61 6.40 17.47
N GLU A 292 -13.09 7.13 16.45
CA GLU A 292 -14.52 7.38 16.24
C GLU A 292 -15.27 6.19 15.63
N LEU A 293 -14.60 5.38 14.80
CA LEU A 293 -15.20 4.19 14.17
C LEU A 293 -15.26 3.00 15.11
N GLU A 294 -14.36 2.90 16.09
CA GLU A 294 -14.28 1.84 17.08
C GLU A 294 -15.32 2.01 18.22
N ARG A 295 -15.88 3.21 18.38
CA ARG A 295 -16.99 3.50 19.31
C ARG A 295 -18.34 3.20 18.66
#